data_c9577bba9253d303b1272d397095777a
#
_entry.id   c9577bba9253d303b1272d397095777a
#
_cell.length_a   1.000
_cell.length_b   1.000
_cell.length_c   1.000
_cell.angle_alpha   90.00
_cell.angle_beta   90.00
_cell.angle_gamma   90.00
#
_symmetry.space_group_name_H-M   'P 1'
#
loop_
_entity.id
_entity.type
_entity.pdbx_description
1 polymer ?
#
loop_
_entity_poly.entity_id
_entity_poly.type
_entity_poly.pdbx_seq_one_letter_code
_entity_poly.pdbx_strand_id
1 'polypeptide(L)'
;MKWDAIMVALRGKRLAVLGARGVGKTHLVKFLATGSIPAEYKQTVAPEKSASRRFQLHDLDLKVKSSLDVSGDKAAYGEWKQLHDQADVIFYLLRADRLIAGDHKVESRVRDDLKHIGGWLQTSVSRPRFFIIGTHCDLDANFVRTPADNFGDYVDRFRALPIVTELVSRGGGAQQVNVVLGSMKSHQDTEALVYQIFRQVVS
;
A
#
# COMPACT_ATOMS: atom_id res chain seq x y z
N MET A 1 -8.44 10.97 16.21
CA MET A 1 -9.26 9.76 15.92
C MET A 1 -8.92 8.74 16.98
N LYS A 2 -9.91 8.02 17.49
CA LYS A 2 -9.62 6.95 18.44
C LYS A 2 -9.09 5.75 17.65
N TRP A 3 -7.89 5.28 17.97
CA TRP A 3 -7.28 4.08 17.40
C TRP A 3 -8.21 2.86 17.43
N ASP A 4 -9.03 2.80 18.48
CA ASP A 4 -10.06 1.78 18.65
C ASP A 4 -11.04 1.67 17.46
N ALA A 5 -11.39 2.79 16.82
CA ALA A 5 -12.29 2.78 15.66
C ALA A 5 -11.66 2.11 14.43
N ILE A 6 -10.33 2.28 14.24
CA ILE A 6 -9.57 1.61 13.17
C ILE A 6 -9.56 0.11 13.44
N MET A 7 -9.29 -0.28 14.68
CA MET A 7 -9.22 -1.67 15.10
C MET A 7 -10.56 -2.39 14.90
N VAL A 8 -11.66 -1.71 15.23
CA VAL A 8 -13.02 -2.23 15.01
C VAL A 8 -13.29 -2.44 13.51
N ALA A 9 -12.89 -1.49 12.67
CA ALA A 9 -13.12 -1.57 11.22
C ALA A 9 -12.34 -2.71 10.53
N LEU A 10 -11.19 -3.08 11.09
CA LEU A 10 -10.36 -4.17 10.58
C LEU A 10 -10.62 -5.50 11.28
N ARG A 11 -11.43 -5.51 12.32
CA ARG A 11 -11.67 -6.71 13.11
C ARG A 11 -12.16 -7.85 12.24
N GLY A 12 -11.45 -8.98 12.30
CA GLY A 12 -11.75 -10.16 11.51
C GLY A 12 -11.43 -10.05 10.01
N LYS A 13 -10.82 -8.94 9.53
CA LYS A 13 -10.38 -8.79 8.14
C LYS A 13 -8.96 -9.31 7.96
N ARG A 14 -8.75 -10.01 6.86
CA ARG A 14 -7.42 -10.45 6.43
C ARG A 14 -6.85 -9.41 5.50
N LEU A 15 -5.75 -8.79 5.93
CA LEU A 15 -5.09 -7.72 5.20
C LEU A 15 -3.82 -8.25 4.50
N ALA A 16 -3.71 -8.04 3.20
CA ALA A 16 -2.49 -8.25 2.44
C ALA A 16 -1.83 -6.90 2.13
N VAL A 17 -0.50 -6.81 2.34
CA VAL A 17 0.29 -5.62 2.01
C VAL A 17 1.30 -6.00 0.95
N LEU A 18 1.10 -5.48 -0.26
CA LEU A 18 1.89 -5.76 -1.45
C LEU A 18 2.65 -4.52 -1.91
N GLY A 19 3.63 -4.69 -2.78
CA GLY A 19 4.41 -3.60 -3.36
C GLY A 19 5.91 -3.90 -3.39
N ALA A 20 6.67 -3.13 -4.15
CA ALA A 20 8.10 -3.27 -4.32
C ALA A 20 8.90 -3.05 -3.02
N ARG A 21 10.19 -3.32 -3.05
CA ARG A 21 11.09 -2.99 -1.94
C ARG A 21 11.17 -1.48 -1.73
N GLY A 22 11.29 -1.03 -0.47
CA GLY A 22 11.48 0.37 -0.14
C GLY A 22 10.22 1.26 -0.22
N VAL A 23 9.04 0.69 -0.52
CA VAL A 23 7.78 1.45 -0.56
C VAL A 23 7.13 1.65 0.82
N GLY A 24 7.74 1.19 1.90
CA GLY A 24 7.24 1.42 3.26
C GLY A 24 6.33 0.33 3.83
N LYS A 25 6.21 -0.86 3.20
CA LYS A 25 5.36 -1.95 3.70
C LYS A 25 5.60 -2.30 5.17
N THR A 26 6.85 -2.57 5.54
CA THR A 26 7.21 -2.93 6.92
C THR A 26 6.89 -1.82 7.90
N HIS A 27 7.06 -0.56 7.49
CA HIS A 27 6.74 0.61 8.30
C HIS A 27 5.23 0.68 8.58
N LEU A 28 4.42 0.64 7.52
CA LEU A 28 2.96 0.66 7.64
C LEU A 28 2.45 -0.46 8.54
N VAL A 29 2.96 -1.68 8.35
CA VAL A 29 2.55 -2.83 9.14
C VAL A 29 2.93 -2.71 10.60
N LYS A 30 4.16 -2.30 10.90
CA LYS A 30 4.57 -2.05 12.28
C LYS A 30 3.71 -0.99 12.93
N PHE A 31 3.42 0.10 12.21
CA PHE A 31 2.53 1.14 12.70
C PHE A 31 1.12 0.60 12.97
N LEU A 32 0.55 -0.14 12.06
CA LEU A 32 -0.74 -0.80 12.26
C LEU A 32 -0.71 -1.77 13.46
N ALA A 33 0.42 -2.45 13.67
CA ALA A 33 0.58 -3.42 14.77
C ALA A 33 0.75 -2.78 16.14
N THR A 34 1.42 -1.65 16.23
CA THR A 34 1.87 -1.10 17.53
C THR A 34 1.31 0.28 17.83
N GLY A 35 0.70 0.95 16.85
CA GLY A 35 0.31 2.37 16.95
C GLY A 35 1.51 3.31 17.05
N SER A 36 2.73 2.82 16.82
CA SER A 36 3.97 3.61 16.95
C SER A 36 4.95 3.34 15.83
N ILE A 37 5.77 4.33 15.51
CA ILE A 37 6.89 4.20 14.60
C ILE A 37 8.11 3.73 15.41
N PRO A 38 8.83 2.69 14.96
CA PRO A 38 10.08 2.30 15.59
C PRO A 38 11.08 3.46 15.54
N ALA A 39 11.71 3.79 16.67
CA ALA A 39 12.66 4.89 16.78
C ALA A 39 13.94 4.71 15.93
N GLU A 40 14.22 3.52 15.44
CA GLU A 40 15.37 3.22 14.60
C GLU A 40 14.95 2.57 13.29
N TYR A 41 15.04 3.33 12.19
CA TYR A 41 15.05 2.79 10.84
C TYR A 41 16.47 2.31 10.53
N LYS A 42 16.83 1.13 10.98
CA LYS A 42 17.98 0.42 10.41
C LYS A 42 17.54 -0.14 9.06
N GLN A 43 18.08 0.43 7.99
CA GLN A 43 18.01 -0.16 6.66
C GLN A 43 18.45 -1.63 6.79
N THR A 44 17.54 -2.55 6.54
CA THR A 44 17.85 -3.98 6.59
C THR A 44 18.71 -4.30 5.37
N VAL A 45 20.04 -4.34 5.57
CA VAL A 45 21.06 -4.56 4.52
C VAL A 45 21.26 -6.06 4.23
N ALA A 46 20.59 -6.94 4.95
CA ALA A 46 20.69 -8.38 4.73
C ALA A 46 19.40 -8.95 4.11
N PRO A 47 19.52 -9.88 3.15
CA PRO A 47 18.36 -10.64 2.68
C PRO A 47 17.89 -11.55 3.82
N GLU A 48 16.98 -11.07 4.63
CA GLU A 48 16.27 -11.97 5.53
C GLU A 48 15.42 -12.89 4.68
N LYS A 49 15.72 -14.18 4.76
CA LYS A 49 14.87 -15.25 4.25
C LYS A 49 13.44 -14.96 4.68
N SER A 50 12.56 -14.93 3.70
CA SER A 50 11.14 -14.68 3.79
C SER A 50 10.50 -15.34 5.03
N ALA A 51 10.61 -14.71 6.17
CA ALA A 51 9.81 -15.06 7.34
C ALA A 51 8.45 -14.38 7.15
N SER A 52 7.43 -15.18 6.91
CA SER A 52 6.06 -14.74 7.01
C SER A 52 5.83 -14.30 8.45
N ARG A 53 5.90 -13.00 8.72
CA ARG A 53 5.62 -12.46 10.05
C ARG A 53 4.10 -12.33 10.18
N ARG A 54 3.52 -13.15 11.03
CA ARG A 54 2.14 -13.02 11.46
C ARG A 54 2.11 -11.99 12.59
N PHE A 55 1.45 -10.87 12.36
CA PHE A 55 1.19 -9.89 13.40
C PHE A 55 -0.22 -10.11 13.90
N GLN A 56 -0.37 -10.42 15.18
CA GLN A 56 -1.66 -10.45 15.83
C GLN A 56 -1.90 -9.11 16.50
N LEU A 57 -2.86 -8.39 16.00
CA LEU A 57 -3.34 -7.15 16.57
C LEU A 57 -4.74 -7.42 17.10
N HIS A 58 -4.91 -7.74 18.37
CA HIS A 58 -6.22 -7.86 19.03
C HIS A 58 -7.34 -8.39 18.10
N ASP A 59 -7.17 -9.57 17.50
CA ASP A 59 -8.04 -10.21 16.50
C ASP A 59 -7.83 -9.82 15.02
N LEU A 60 -6.76 -9.06 14.67
CA LEU A 60 -6.40 -8.78 13.29
C LEU A 60 -5.29 -9.73 12.83
N ASP A 61 -5.58 -10.59 11.87
CA ASP A 61 -4.56 -11.46 11.26
C ASP A 61 -3.85 -10.68 10.13
N LEU A 62 -2.78 -9.96 10.48
CA LEU A 62 -1.96 -9.23 9.53
C LEU A 62 -0.90 -10.16 8.94
N LYS A 63 -1.13 -10.64 7.73
CA LYS A 63 -0.13 -11.39 6.97
C LYS A 63 0.69 -10.44 6.13
N VAL A 64 1.92 -10.16 6.57
CA VAL A 64 2.88 -9.41 5.78
C VAL A 64 3.98 -10.34 5.33
N LYS A 65 4.05 -10.56 4.05
CA LYS A 65 5.25 -11.08 3.42
C LYS A 65 6.04 -9.92 2.84
N SER A 66 7.23 -9.67 3.36
CA SER A 66 8.17 -8.83 2.65
C SER A 66 8.51 -9.53 1.34
N SER A 67 8.05 -9.00 0.22
CA SER A 67 8.62 -9.42 -1.05
C SER A 67 10.11 -9.07 -1.00
N LEU A 68 10.97 -10.10 -1.02
CA LEU A 68 12.36 -9.91 -1.38
C LEU A 68 12.37 -9.23 -2.75
N ASP A 69 13.08 -8.11 -2.83
CA ASP A 69 13.33 -7.41 -4.07
C ASP A 69 14.38 -8.18 -4.86
N VAL A 70 13.95 -9.29 -5.40
CA VAL A 70 14.73 -9.98 -6.43
C VAL A 70 14.11 -9.54 -7.74
N SER A 71 14.78 -8.61 -8.41
CA SER A 71 14.40 -8.14 -9.73
C SER A 71 14.16 -9.36 -10.63
N GLY A 72 12.91 -9.54 -11.07
CA GLY A 72 12.53 -10.62 -11.99
C GLY A 72 12.17 -11.96 -11.35
N ASP A 73 12.02 -12.06 -10.04
CA ASP A 73 11.74 -13.35 -9.40
C ASP A 73 10.25 -13.70 -9.45
N LYS A 74 9.94 -14.72 -10.25
CA LYS A 74 8.61 -15.34 -10.33
C LYS A 74 8.12 -15.89 -8.98
N ALA A 75 9.01 -16.18 -8.04
CA ALA A 75 8.67 -16.63 -6.70
C ALA A 75 7.90 -15.58 -5.89
N ALA A 76 8.21 -14.29 -6.05
CA ALA A 76 7.51 -13.21 -5.36
C ALA A 76 6.03 -13.15 -5.74
N TYR A 77 5.70 -13.33 -7.01
CA TYR A 77 4.30 -13.30 -7.47
C TYR A 77 3.50 -14.52 -7.01
N GLY A 78 4.12 -15.68 -6.87
CA GLY A 78 3.47 -16.85 -6.27
C GLY A 78 3.04 -16.62 -4.82
N GLU A 79 3.91 -15.98 -4.05
CA GLU A 79 3.59 -15.60 -2.66
C GLU A 79 2.53 -14.51 -2.59
N TRP A 80 2.59 -13.51 -3.46
CA TRP A 80 1.59 -12.47 -3.56
C TRP A 80 0.22 -13.03 -3.92
N LYS A 81 0.18 -14.02 -4.83
CA LYS A 81 -1.07 -14.72 -5.19
C LYS A 81 -1.70 -15.39 -3.98
N GLN A 82 -0.89 -16.09 -3.17
CA GLN A 82 -1.39 -16.71 -1.94
C GLN A 82 -1.95 -15.70 -0.94
N LEU A 83 -1.29 -14.53 -0.80
CA LEU A 83 -1.78 -13.44 0.05
C LEU A 83 -3.08 -12.85 -0.50
N HIS A 84 -3.12 -12.60 -1.82
CA HIS A 84 -4.30 -12.09 -2.51
C HIS A 84 -5.52 -13.00 -2.31
N ASP A 85 -5.38 -14.31 -2.51
CA ASP A 85 -6.48 -15.27 -2.42
C ASP A 85 -7.07 -15.40 -1.01
N GLN A 86 -6.30 -15.01 -0.01
CA GLN A 86 -6.72 -15.07 1.38
C GLN A 86 -7.15 -13.71 1.94
N ALA A 87 -6.96 -12.62 1.19
CA ALA A 87 -7.21 -11.28 1.69
C ALA A 87 -8.67 -10.85 1.52
N ASP A 88 -9.16 -10.09 2.48
CA ASP A 88 -10.41 -9.34 2.39
C ASP A 88 -10.15 -7.89 1.96
N VAL A 89 -8.91 -7.41 2.26
CA VAL A 89 -8.43 -6.07 1.90
C VAL A 89 -6.99 -6.19 1.42
N ILE A 90 -6.67 -5.52 0.32
CA ILE A 90 -5.32 -5.47 -0.25
C ILE A 90 -4.83 -4.04 -0.26
N PHE A 91 -3.68 -3.81 0.34
CA PHE A 91 -2.91 -2.57 0.25
C PHE A 91 -1.75 -2.77 -0.71
N TYR A 92 -1.81 -2.14 -1.87
CA TYR A 92 -0.71 -2.10 -2.82
C TYR A 92 0.03 -0.77 -2.69
N LEU A 93 1.24 -0.83 -2.11
CA LEU A 93 2.08 0.34 -1.87
C LEU A 93 3.01 0.59 -3.05
N LEU A 94 3.16 1.86 -3.41
CA LEU A 94 4.07 2.31 -4.45
C LEU A 94 4.70 3.67 -4.11
N ARG A 95 5.79 4.02 -4.81
CA ARG A 95 6.52 5.29 -4.67
C ARG A 95 5.82 6.37 -5.51
N ALA A 96 4.92 7.15 -4.87
CA ALA A 96 4.20 8.22 -5.55
C ALA A 96 5.14 9.32 -6.07
N ASP A 97 6.11 9.74 -5.27
CA ASP A 97 7.13 10.72 -5.64
C ASP A 97 7.87 10.35 -6.94
N ARG A 98 8.24 9.08 -7.09
CA ARG A 98 8.95 8.57 -8.25
C ARG A 98 8.06 8.47 -9.49
N LEU A 99 6.80 8.03 -9.32
CA LEU A 99 5.86 7.98 -10.45
C LEU A 99 5.52 9.37 -10.96
N ILE A 100 5.31 10.34 -10.07
CA ILE A 100 5.05 11.74 -10.44
C ILE A 100 6.26 12.34 -11.16
N ALA A 101 7.48 11.97 -10.73
CA ALA A 101 8.72 12.39 -11.38
C ALA A 101 9.00 11.68 -12.72
N GLY A 102 8.15 10.74 -13.14
CA GLY A 102 8.33 9.99 -14.40
C GLY A 102 9.46 8.96 -14.34
N ASP A 103 9.74 8.37 -13.17
CA ASP A 103 10.78 7.33 -13.03
C ASP A 103 10.35 6.05 -13.76
N HIS A 104 10.92 5.82 -14.93
CA HIS A 104 10.61 4.69 -15.80
C HIS A 104 10.87 3.32 -15.14
N LYS A 105 11.81 3.22 -14.19
CA LYS A 105 12.08 1.96 -13.49
C LYS A 105 10.92 1.62 -12.55
N VAL A 106 10.43 2.62 -11.83
CA VAL A 106 9.28 2.45 -10.93
C VAL A 106 8.02 2.18 -11.75
N GLU A 107 7.80 2.93 -12.83
CA GLU A 107 6.66 2.71 -13.74
C GLU A 107 6.67 1.30 -14.34
N SER A 108 7.82 0.84 -14.87
CA SER A 108 7.97 -0.51 -15.41
C SER A 108 7.69 -1.58 -14.36
N ARG A 109 8.18 -1.39 -13.13
CA ARG A 109 7.90 -2.29 -12.02
C ARG A 109 6.41 -2.35 -11.69
N VAL A 110 5.74 -1.20 -11.58
CA VAL A 110 4.30 -1.15 -11.33
C VAL A 110 3.52 -1.83 -12.45
N ARG A 111 3.95 -1.65 -13.70
CA ARG A 111 3.34 -2.31 -14.87
C ARG A 111 3.48 -3.83 -14.83
N ASP A 112 4.62 -4.34 -14.39
CA ASP A 112 4.84 -5.78 -14.21
C ASP A 112 3.99 -6.34 -13.07
N ASP A 113 3.94 -5.65 -11.94
CA ASP A 113 3.07 -6.01 -10.81
C ASP A 113 1.60 -6.05 -11.25
N LEU A 114 1.17 -5.08 -12.07
CA LEU A 114 -0.20 -4.95 -12.58
C LEU A 114 -0.61 -6.12 -13.48
N LYS A 115 0.31 -6.68 -14.28
CA LYS A 115 0.02 -7.88 -15.11
C LYS A 115 -0.49 -9.03 -14.26
N HIS A 116 0.08 -9.20 -13.07
CA HIS A 116 -0.29 -10.26 -12.13
C HIS A 116 -1.51 -9.89 -11.29
N ILE A 117 -1.44 -8.76 -10.57
CA ILE A 117 -2.51 -8.31 -9.65
C ILE A 117 -3.82 -8.09 -10.42
N GLY A 118 -3.77 -7.43 -11.58
CA GLY A 118 -4.96 -7.17 -12.39
C GLY A 118 -5.66 -8.46 -12.85
N GLY A 119 -4.89 -9.47 -13.25
CA GLY A 119 -5.43 -10.78 -13.57
C GLY A 119 -6.09 -11.47 -12.38
N TRP A 120 -5.48 -11.39 -11.21
CA TRP A 120 -6.05 -11.99 -10.00
C TRP A 120 -7.33 -11.28 -9.53
N LEU A 121 -7.36 -9.95 -9.57
CA LEU A 121 -8.56 -9.17 -9.22
C LEU A 121 -9.73 -9.46 -10.13
N GLN A 122 -9.49 -9.68 -11.44
CA GLN A 122 -10.52 -10.01 -12.41
C GLN A 122 -11.09 -11.43 -12.23
N THR A 123 -10.26 -12.37 -11.77
CA THR A 123 -10.64 -13.78 -11.60
C THR A 123 -11.03 -14.14 -10.18
N SER A 124 -10.84 -13.22 -9.21
CA SER A 124 -11.12 -13.48 -7.80
C SER A 124 -12.63 -13.55 -7.53
N VAL A 125 -13.06 -14.65 -6.91
CA VAL A 125 -14.44 -14.82 -6.44
C VAL A 125 -14.73 -13.91 -5.24
N SER A 126 -13.74 -13.73 -4.36
CA SER A 126 -13.90 -12.96 -3.12
C SER A 126 -13.91 -11.43 -3.30
N ARG A 127 -13.43 -10.94 -4.45
CA ARG A 127 -13.32 -9.51 -4.78
C ARG A 127 -12.83 -8.66 -3.60
N PRO A 128 -11.58 -8.82 -3.17
CA PRO A 128 -11.05 -8.06 -2.05
C PRO A 128 -11.11 -6.56 -2.35
N ARG A 129 -11.34 -5.72 -1.33
CA ARG A 129 -11.20 -4.27 -1.49
C ARG A 129 -9.75 -3.94 -1.80
N PHE A 130 -9.53 -3.16 -2.84
CA PHE A 130 -8.19 -2.85 -3.32
C PHE A 130 -7.85 -1.37 -3.10
N PHE A 131 -6.72 -1.15 -2.44
CA PHE A 131 -6.20 0.20 -2.16
C PHE A 131 -4.86 0.39 -2.84
N ILE A 132 -4.74 1.42 -3.63
CA ILE A 132 -3.46 1.95 -4.14
C ILE A 132 -2.98 3.00 -3.14
N ILE A 133 -1.87 2.73 -2.47
CA ILE A 133 -1.30 3.62 -1.46
C ILE A 133 0.00 4.20 -2.00
N GLY A 134 -0.06 5.46 -2.43
CA GLY A 134 1.13 6.21 -2.84
C GLY A 134 1.84 6.78 -1.62
N THR A 135 3.08 6.35 -1.43
CA THR A 135 3.93 6.73 -0.30
C THR A 135 5.03 7.69 -0.72
N HIS A 136 5.81 8.20 0.25
CA HIS A 136 6.93 9.13 0.06
C HIS A 136 6.53 10.45 -0.61
N CYS A 137 5.30 10.90 -0.44
CA CYS A 137 4.83 12.17 -1.00
C CYS A 137 5.60 13.37 -0.43
N ASP A 138 6.18 13.26 0.77
CA ASP A 138 7.07 14.25 1.37
C ASP A 138 8.34 14.55 0.56
N LEU A 139 8.69 13.69 -0.39
CA LEU A 139 9.82 13.88 -1.31
C LEU A 139 9.40 14.58 -2.62
N ASP A 140 8.11 14.81 -2.85
CA ASP A 140 7.60 15.64 -3.95
C ASP A 140 7.38 17.07 -3.46
N ALA A 141 8.11 18.02 -4.08
CA ALA A 141 8.01 19.44 -3.72
C ALA A 141 6.59 20.01 -3.94
N ASN A 142 5.83 19.46 -4.89
CA ASN A 142 4.45 19.88 -5.12
C ASN A 142 3.53 19.42 -4.00
N PHE A 143 3.71 18.23 -3.47
CA PHE A 143 2.97 17.74 -2.31
C PHE A 143 3.21 18.62 -1.07
N VAL A 144 4.48 18.92 -0.78
CA VAL A 144 4.87 19.75 0.38
C VAL A 144 4.30 21.17 0.29
N ARG A 145 4.16 21.72 -0.93
CA ARG A 145 3.63 23.06 -1.16
C ARG A 145 2.11 23.12 -1.31
N THR A 146 1.45 21.98 -1.43
CA THR A 146 0.01 21.94 -1.64
C THR A 146 -0.70 22.25 -0.31
N PRO A 147 -1.52 23.31 -0.22
CA PRO A 147 -2.35 23.56 0.95
C PRO A 147 -3.28 22.37 1.22
N ALA A 148 -3.66 22.19 2.48
CA ALA A 148 -4.56 21.10 2.88
C ALA A 148 -5.88 21.10 2.10
N ASP A 149 -6.40 22.29 1.78
CA ASP A 149 -7.66 22.46 1.05
C ASP A 149 -7.57 22.02 -0.41
N ASN A 150 -6.35 22.03 -0.99
CA ASN A 150 -6.09 21.65 -2.37
C ASN A 150 -5.53 20.23 -2.49
N PHE A 151 -5.52 19.46 -1.41
CA PHE A 151 -5.00 18.11 -1.42
C PHE A 151 -5.74 17.19 -2.42
N GLY A 152 -7.02 17.44 -2.65
CA GLY A 152 -7.82 16.74 -3.66
C GLY A 152 -7.21 16.85 -5.06
N ASP A 153 -6.78 18.05 -5.46
CA ASP A 153 -6.17 18.30 -6.77
C ASP A 153 -4.87 17.53 -6.96
N TYR A 154 -4.11 17.35 -5.88
CA TYR A 154 -2.89 16.53 -5.91
C TYR A 154 -3.21 15.05 -6.12
N VAL A 155 -4.23 14.54 -5.44
CA VAL A 155 -4.70 13.15 -5.62
C VAL A 155 -5.22 12.94 -7.03
N ASP A 156 -5.97 13.88 -7.58
CA ASP A 156 -6.54 13.77 -8.93
C ASP A 156 -5.45 13.79 -10.01
N ARG A 157 -4.43 14.65 -9.85
CA ARG A 157 -3.24 14.61 -10.75
C ARG A 157 -2.52 13.27 -10.69
N PHE A 158 -2.36 12.68 -9.52
CA PHE A 158 -1.77 11.35 -9.39
C PHE A 158 -2.64 10.28 -10.06
N ARG A 159 -3.96 10.32 -9.86
CA ARG A 159 -4.92 9.42 -10.51
C ARG A 159 -4.88 9.51 -12.03
N ALA A 160 -4.61 10.70 -12.57
CA ALA A 160 -4.52 10.95 -14.01
C ALA A 160 -3.24 10.38 -14.65
N LEU A 161 -2.26 9.93 -13.88
CA LEU A 161 -1.09 9.25 -14.44
C LEU A 161 -1.53 7.98 -15.18
N PRO A 162 -1.05 7.75 -16.43
CA PRO A 162 -1.49 6.60 -17.24
C PRO A 162 -1.39 5.26 -16.54
N ILE A 163 -0.30 5.03 -15.82
CA ILE A 163 -0.10 3.78 -15.07
C ILE A 163 -1.06 3.63 -13.89
N VAL A 164 -1.44 4.72 -13.24
CA VAL A 164 -2.42 4.70 -12.13
C VAL A 164 -3.83 4.50 -12.68
N THR A 165 -4.16 5.16 -13.78
CA THR A 165 -5.43 4.94 -14.51
C THR A 165 -5.56 3.47 -14.93
N GLU A 166 -4.49 2.85 -15.43
CA GLU A 166 -4.48 1.44 -15.78
C GLU A 166 -4.67 0.54 -14.55
N LEU A 167 -4.00 0.85 -13.43
CA LEU A 167 -4.18 0.14 -12.15
C LEU A 167 -5.63 0.19 -11.68
N VAL A 168 -6.24 1.38 -11.70
CA VAL A 168 -7.64 1.56 -11.29
C VAL A 168 -8.57 0.79 -12.21
N SER A 169 -8.39 0.90 -13.53
CA SER A 169 -9.22 0.21 -14.52
C SER A 169 -9.16 -1.31 -14.33
N ARG A 170 -7.97 -1.89 -14.23
CA ARG A 170 -7.80 -3.34 -14.05
C ARG A 170 -8.21 -3.83 -12.67
N GLY A 171 -8.19 -2.96 -11.67
CA GLY A 171 -8.66 -3.24 -10.31
C GLY A 171 -10.18 -3.30 -10.16
N GLY A 172 -10.93 -3.03 -11.22
CA GLY A 172 -12.40 -3.03 -11.20
C GLY A 172 -13.03 -1.64 -11.29
N GLY A 173 -12.21 -0.62 -11.57
CA GLY A 173 -12.66 0.77 -11.73
C GLY A 173 -12.68 1.58 -10.45
N ALA A 174 -13.01 2.86 -10.57
CA ALA A 174 -12.95 3.83 -9.48
C ALA A 174 -13.89 3.53 -8.29
N GLN A 175 -14.90 2.71 -8.49
CA GLN A 175 -15.80 2.27 -7.41
C GLN A 175 -15.23 1.12 -6.56
N GLN A 176 -14.29 0.37 -7.11
CA GLN A 176 -13.69 -0.81 -6.45
C GLN A 176 -12.29 -0.49 -5.89
N VAL A 177 -11.61 0.50 -6.47
CA VAL A 177 -10.23 0.85 -6.17
C VAL A 177 -10.16 2.20 -5.46
N ASN A 178 -9.64 2.18 -4.25
CA ASN A 178 -9.38 3.39 -3.48
C ASN A 178 -7.94 3.85 -3.71
N VAL A 179 -7.73 5.15 -3.92
CA VAL A 179 -6.40 5.76 -4.07
C VAL A 179 -6.16 6.69 -2.89
N VAL A 180 -5.11 6.43 -2.14
CA VAL A 180 -4.71 7.22 -0.98
C VAL A 180 -3.25 7.62 -1.13
N LEU A 181 -2.94 8.89 -0.86
CA LEU A 181 -1.58 9.43 -0.95
C LEU A 181 -1.13 9.98 0.40
N GLY A 182 0.16 9.84 0.70
CA GLY A 182 0.70 10.43 1.92
C GLY A 182 2.18 10.12 2.15
N SER A 183 2.62 10.48 3.33
CA SER A 183 3.96 10.24 3.82
C SER A 183 3.95 9.32 5.04
N MET A 184 5.06 8.67 5.29
CA MET A 184 5.32 7.95 6.53
C MET A 184 6.64 8.41 7.17
N LYS A 185 7.04 9.68 6.91
CA LYS A 185 8.27 10.27 7.41
C LYS A 185 8.25 10.48 8.92
N SER A 186 7.10 10.83 9.46
CA SER A 186 6.89 11.05 10.89
C SER A 186 5.71 10.22 11.41
N HIS A 187 5.58 10.17 12.74
CA HIS A 187 4.41 9.54 13.38
C HIS A 187 3.11 10.20 12.94
N GLN A 188 3.08 11.52 12.94
CA GLN A 188 1.90 12.29 12.56
C GLN A 188 1.51 12.06 11.08
N ASP A 189 2.50 12.02 10.17
CA ASP A 189 2.24 11.75 8.75
C ASP A 189 1.69 10.33 8.56
N THR A 190 2.26 9.35 9.26
CA THR A 190 1.80 7.96 9.19
C THR A 190 0.39 7.82 9.74
N GLU A 191 0.10 8.48 10.85
CA GLU A 191 -1.24 8.52 11.44
C GLU A 191 -2.26 9.14 10.47
N ALA A 192 -1.90 10.26 9.83
CA ALA A 192 -2.75 10.92 8.83
C ALA A 192 -3.02 10.01 7.63
N LEU A 193 -2.00 9.34 7.09
CA LEU A 193 -2.14 8.39 5.99
C LEU A 193 -3.05 7.22 6.38
N VAL A 194 -2.81 6.61 7.53
CA VAL A 194 -3.60 5.50 8.06
C VAL A 194 -5.04 5.93 8.29
N TYR A 195 -5.27 7.13 8.80
CA TYR A 195 -6.61 7.69 8.95
C TYR A 195 -7.37 7.79 7.63
N GLN A 196 -6.72 8.30 6.57
CA GLN A 196 -7.33 8.39 5.24
C GLN A 196 -7.69 7.01 4.67
N ILE A 197 -6.82 6.02 4.85
CA ILE A 197 -7.07 4.64 4.41
C ILE A 197 -8.34 4.12 5.11
N PHE A 198 -8.42 4.27 6.44
CA PHE A 198 -9.51 3.68 7.20
C PHE A 198 -10.84 4.40 7.04
N ARG A 199 -10.84 5.69 6.78
CA ARG A 199 -12.07 6.39 6.37
C ARG A 199 -12.71 5.73 5.16
N GLN A 200 -11.89 5.27 4.21
CA GLN A 200 -12.37 4.61 2.99
C GLN A 200 -12.66 3.11 3.20
N VAL A 201 -12.10 2.47 4.22
CA VAL A 201 -12.45 1.08 4.56
C VAL A 201 -13.83 1.00 5.24
N VAL A 202 -14.25 2.04 5.96
CA VAL A 202 -15.49 2.07 6.73
C VAL A 202 -16.67 2.63 5.90
N SER A 203 -16.38 3.45 4.88
CA SER A 203 -17.38 3.94 3.93
C SER A 203 -17.80 2.83 2.97
#